data_047d6551150a28d75d081c1ca2e4fbeb
#
_entry.id   047d6551150a28d75d081c1ca2e4fbeb
#
_cell.length_a   1.000
_cell.length_b   1.000
_cell.length_c   1.000
_cell.angle_alpha   90.00
_cell.angle_beta   90.00
_cell.angle_gamma   90.00
#
_symmetry.space_group_name_H-M   'P 1'
#
loop_
_entity.id
_entity.type
_entity.pdbx_description
1 polymer ?
#
loop_
_entity_poly.entity_id
_entity_poly.type
_entity_poly.pdbx_seq_one_letter_code
_entity_poly.pdbx_strand_id
1 'polypeptide(L)'
;MKLVDKNDKILKTVCDEHILSEDSEKLSYDMIIAMKEHDAIGLAAPQIGENTSLMVIGHEDTGFVVCINPTWEIAEDSKDEEFLEGCVSFPDLELTITRPNSIIGTFTNLEGVRKSSTFMGVWAQAFQHECDHLNGVTFDTL
;
A
#
# COMPACT_ATOMS: atom_id res chain seq x y z
N MET A 1 11.41 -6.44 -11.38
CA MET A 1 10.38 -5.40 -11.57
C MET A 1 10.94 -4.06 -11.19
N LYS A 2 10.69 -3.07 -11.98
CA LYS A 2 11.29 -1.76 -11.84
C LYS A 2 10.24 -0.74 -11.37
N LEU A 3 10.61 0.10 -10.42
CA LEU A 3 9.75 1.22 -10.01
C LEU A 3 9.57 2.19 -11.18
N VAL A 4 8.36 2.72 -11.34
CA VAL A 4 8.09 3.75 -12.33
C VAL A 4 8.65 5.09 -11.85
N ASP A 5 8.85 6.02 -12.80
CA ASP A 5 9.27 7.37 -12.47
C ASP A 5 8.21 8.08 -11.61
N LYS A 6 8.67 8.92 -10.68
CA LYS A 6 7.76 9.69 -9.79
C LYS A 6 6.77 10.56 -10.54
N ASN A 7 7.04 10.92 -11.78
CA ASN A 7 6.18 11.74 -12.63
C ASN A 7 5.29 10.90 -13.55
N ASP A 8 5.34 9.57 -13.46
CA ASP A 8 4.52 8.71 -14.29
C ASP A 8 3.04 8.94 -13.96
N LYS A 9 2.24 9.03 -15.00
CA LYS A 9 0.78 9.28 -14.89
C LYS A 9 0.05 8.20 -14.11
N ILE A 10 0.59 6.98 -14.08
CA ILE A 10 -0.04 5.87 -13.37
C ILE A 10 -0.17 6.17 -11.87
N LEU A 11 0.78 6.93 -11.30
CA LEU A 11 0.74 7.29 -9.88
C LEU A 11 -0.39 8.28 -9.54
N LYS A 12 -0.99 8.91 -10.53
CA LYS A 12 -2.11 9.85 -10.38
C LYS A 12 -3.43 9.26 -10.89
N THR A 13 -3.44 7.99 -11.20
CA THR A 13 -4.60 7.30 -11.76
C THR A 13 -5.26 6.43 -10.70
N VAL A 14 -6.59 6.49 -10.62
CA VAL A 14 -7.35 5.53 -9.79
C VAL A 14 -7.24 4.16 -10.44
N CYS A 15 -6.77 3.17 -9.69
CA CYS A 15 -6.57 1.83 -10.21
C CYS A 15 -7.88 1.14 -10.54
N ASP A 16 -7.81 0.27 -11.55
CA ASP A 16 -8.89 -0.66 -11.84
C ASP A 16 -9.00 -1.71 -10.73
N GLU A 17 -10.20 -2.21 -10.51
CA GLU A 17 -10.43 -3.33 -9.60
C GLU A 17 -9.55 -4.51 -10.01
N HIS A 18 -8.91 -5.14 -9.03
CA HIS A 18 -8.09 -6.32 -9.31
C HIS A 18 -8.99 -7.56 -9.40
N ILE A 19 -8.84 -8.30 -10.48
CA ILE A 19 -9.50 -9.59 -10.69
C ILE A 19 -8.50 -10.68 -10.31
N LEU A 20 -8.82 -11.45 -9.27
CA LEU A 20 -7.97 -12.54 -8.81
C LEU A 20 -7.78 -13.59 -9.91
N SER A 21 -6.52 -13.92 -10.19
CA SER A 21 -6.14 -14.88 -11.23
C SER A 21 -4.82 -15.55 -10.83
N GLU A 22 -4.34 -16.45 -11.67
CA GLU A 22 -3.04 -17.09 -11.49
C GLU A 22 -1.90 -16.07 -11.47
N ASP A 23 -2.05 -14.95 -12.18
CA ASP A 23 -1.03 -13.88 -12.23
C ASP A 23 -0.96 -13.06 -10.96
N SER A 24 -1.97 -13.11 -10.10
CA SER A 24 -2.00 -12.35 -8.85
C SER A 24 -0.87 -12.76 -7.90
N GLU A 25 -0.61 -14.05 -7.79
CA GLU A 25 0.46 -14.56 -6.94
C GLU A 25 1.84 -14.11 -7.47
N LYS A 26 2.04 -14.21 -8.78
CA LYS A 26 3.29 -13.75 -9.41
C LYS A 26 3.51 -12.26 -9.21
N LEU A 27 2.49 -11.45 -9.43
CA LEU A 27 2.57 -10.01 -9.23
C LEU A 27 2.94 -9.69 -7.77
N SER A 28 2.28 -10.33 -6.82
CA SER A 28 2.55 -10.15 -5.40
C SER A 28 3.99 -10.52 -5.04
N TYR A 29 4.49 -11.62 -5.60
CA TYR A 29 5.86 -12.07 -5.38
C TYR A 29 6.88 -11.06 -5.91
N ASP A 30 6.65 -10.55 -7.12
CA ASP A 30 7.51 -9.54 -7.73
C ASP A 30 7.52 -8.24 -6.89
N MET A 31 6.37 -7.87 -6.34
CA MET A 31 6.25 -6.72 -5.46
C MET A 31 7.02 -6.91 -4.16
N ILE A 32 6.93 -8.10 -3.56
CA ILE A 32 7.68 -8.42 -2.34
C ILE A 32 9.20 -8.35 -2.58
N ILE A 33 9.65 -8.84 -3.72
CA ILE A 33 11.07 -8.72 -4.09
C ILE A 33 11.48 -7.24 -4.16
N ALA A 34 10.69 -6.41 -4.82
CA ALA A 34 10.96 -4.98 -4.90
C ALA A 34 10.98 -4.32 -3.52
N MET A 35 10.05 -4.71 -2.64
CA MET A 35 10.03 -4.21 -1.26
C MET A 35 11.32 -4.54 -0.51
N LYS A 36 11.80 -5.76 -0.65
CA LYS A 36 13.05 -6.19 -0.01
C LYS A 36 14.26 -5.41 -0.54
N GLU A 37 14.31 -5.18 -1.84
CA GLU A 37 15.39 -4.43 -2.46
C GLU A 37 15.46 -2.97 -1.97
N HIS A 38 14.32 -2.38 -1.65
CA HIS A 38 14.21 -0.99 -1.23
C HIS A 38 13.98 -0.81 0.27
N ASP A 39 14.00 -1.91 1.03
CA ASP A 39 13.69 -1.91 2.47
C ASP A 39 12.36 -1.18 2.76
N ALA A 40 11.35 -1.46 1.95
CA ALA A 40 10.03 -0.84 2.06
C ALA A 40 9.10 -1.70 2.92
N ILE A 41 8.18 -1.04 3.64
CA ILE A 41 7.15 -1.72 4.44
C ILE A 41 5.80 -1.77 3.72
N GLY A 42 5.70 -1.15 2.56
CA GLY A 42 4.51 -1.17 1.71
C GLY A 42 4.85 -0.87 0.27
N LEU A 43 4.03 -1.38 -0.63
CA LEU A 43 4.14 -1.12 -2.06
C LEU A 43 2.77 -1.35 -2.70
N ALA A 44 2.41 -0.47 -3.62
CA ALA A 44 1.17 -0.58 -4.40
C ALA A 44 1.51 -0.89 -5.86
N ALA A 45 0.67 -1.66 -6.52
CA ALA A 45 0.90 -2.12 -7.89
C ALA A 45 1.20 -0.99 -8.89
N PRO A 46 0.55 0.20 -8.83
CA PRO A 46 0.90 1.27 -9.75
C PRO A 46 2.36 1.73 -9.65
N GLN A 47 3.01 1.56 -8.51
CA GLN A 47 4.41 1.95 -8.34
C GLN A 47 5.37 1.10 -9.19
N ILE A 48 4.93 -0.06 -9.65
CA ILE A 48 5.67 -0.92 -10.58
C ILE A 48 5.00 -1.00 -11.95
N GLY A 49 4.11 -0.06 -12.25
CA GLY A 49 3.51 0.07 -13.57
C GLY A 49 2.26 -0.74 -13.84
N GLU A 50 1.68 -1.35 -12.81
CA GLU A 50 0.47 -2.17 -12.94
C GLU A 50 -0.76 -1.39 -12.45
N ASN A 51 -1.70 -1.12 -13.36
CA ASN A 51 -2.92 -0.37 -13.05
C ASN A 51 -3.99 -1.29 -12.45
N THR A 52 -3.72 -1.79 -11.26
CA THR A 52 -4.65 -2.72 -10.60
C THR A 52 -4.63 -2.51 -9.08
N SER A 53 -5.76 -2.72 -8.45
CA SER A 53 -5.96 -2.47 -7.02
C SER A 53 -5.43 -3.64 -6.18
N LEU A 54 -4.11 -3.75 -6.12
CA LEU A 54 -3.39 -4.72 -5.30
C LEU A 54 -2.22 -4.00 -4.62
N MET A 55 -2.06 -4.26 -3.34
CA MET A 55 -0.95 -3.73 -2.56
C MET A 55 -0.39 -4.78 -1.61
N VAL A 56 0.83 -4.59 -1.16
CA VAL A 56 1.48 -5.46 -0.18
C VAL A 56 1.99 -4.59 0.96
N ILE A 57 1.78 -5.03 2.19
CA ILE A 57 2.38 -4.43 3.38
C ILE A 57 3.09 -5.52 4.18
N GLY A 58 4.13 -5.15 4.88
CA GLY A 58 4.87 -6.10 5.71
C GLY A 58 6.37 -5.86 5.68
N HIS A 59 7.08 -6.77 6.31
CA HIS A 59 8.54 -6.78 6.37
C HIS A 59 9.00 -8.23 6.52
N GLU A 60 10.28 -8.50 6.26
CA GLU A 60 10.84 -9.85 6.43
C GLU A 60 10.62 -10.40 7.83
N ASP A 61 10.74 -9.53 8.85
CA ASP A 61 10.61 -9.93 10.27
C ASP A 61 9.17 -10.23 10.67
N THR A 62 8.18 -9.66 9.98
CA THR A 62 6.77 -9.79 10.32
C THR A 62 5.97 -10.62 9.32
N GLY A 63 6.56 -10.90 8.14
CA GLY A 63 5.85 -11.46 7.01
C GLY A 63 5.13 -10.39 6.19
N PHE A 64 4.65 -10.78 5.03
CA PHE A 64 4.00 -9.89 4.07
C PHE A 64 2.52 -10.23 3.92
N VAL A 65 1.70 -9.20 3.80
CA VAL A 65 0.26 -9.35 3.61
C VAL A 65 -0.11 -8.75 2.25
N VAL A 66 -0.68 -9.58 1.39
CA VAL A 66 -1.20 -9.15 0.08
C VAL A 66 -2.65 -8.71 0.27
N CYS A 67 -2.93 -7.48 -0.14
CA CYS A 67 -4.26 -6.88 0.03
C CYS A 67 -4.83 -6.54 -1.34
N ILE A 68 -5.89 -7.25 -1.74
CA ILE A 68 -6.57 -7.05 -3.02
C ILE A 68 -7.85 -6.25 -2.76
N ASN A 69 -8.05 -5.20 -3.54
CA ASN A 69 -9.21 -4.29 -3.45
C ASN A 69 -9.44 -3.82 -2.01
N PRO A 70 -8.41 -3.23 -1.39
CA PRO A 70 -8.50 -2.83 0.01
C PRO A 70 -9.37 -1.61 0.21
N THR A 71 -10.03 -1.57 1.37
CA THR A 71 -10.73 -0.40 1.89
C THR A 71 -10.37 -0.27 3.36
N TRP A 72 -10.64 0.89 3.95
CA TRP A 72 -10.40 1.07 5.37
C TRP A 72 -11.36 2.08 5.97
N GLU A 73 -11.55 1.96 7.28
CA GLU A 73 -12.31 2.92 8.07
C GLU A 73 -11.55 3.19 9.37
N ILE A 74 -11.83 4.35 9.98
CA ILE A 74 -11.21 4.72 11.25
C ILE A 74 -11.74 3.81 12.35
N ALA A 75 -10.84 3.22 13.15
CA ALA A 75 -11.23 2.39 14.29
C ALA A 75 -11.80 3.27 15.43
N GLU A 76 -12.64 2.68 16.28
CA GLU A 76 -13.37 3.40 17.30
C GLU A 76 -12.48 4.21 18.24
N ASP A 77 -11.33 3.67 18.65
CA ASP A 77 -10.43 4.33 19.60
C ASP A 77 -9.24 5.01 18.90
N SER A 78 -9.34 5.25 17.59
CA SER A 78 -8.28 5.88 16.82
C SER A 78 -8.08 7.34 17.20
N LYS A 79 -6.83 7.77 17.15
CA LYS A 79 -6.44 9.18 17.30
C LYS A 79 -5.58 9.57 16.10
N ASP A 80 -5.62 10.85 15.76
CA ASP A 80 -4.72 11.38 14.75
C ASP A 80 -3.31 11.42 15.31
N GLU A 81 -2.35 10.99 14.49
CA GLU A 81 -0.94 10.97 14.85
C GLU A 81 -0.13 11.50 13.68
N GLU A 82 0.94 12.23 14.00
CA GLU A 82 1.90 12.66 12.99
C GLU A 82 2.90 11.54 12.72
N PHE A 83 3.02 11.17 11.44
CA PHE A 83 3.98 10.15 11.00
C PHE A 83 4.99 10.80 10.06
N LEU A 84 6.25 10.46 10.24
CA LEU A 84 7.28 10.78 9.25
C LEU A 84 7.18 9.75 8.14
N GLU A 85 6.80 10.19 6.93
CA GLU A 85 6.61 9.31 5.78
C GLU A 85 7.66 9.51 4.72
N GLY A 86 8.14 8.38 4.20
CA GLY A 86 8.89 8.31 2.97
C GLY A 86 8.13 7.44 1.98
N CYS A 87 8.58 7.42 0.74
CA CYS A 87 8.00 6.59 -0.31
C CYS A 87 9.10 6.19 -1.29
N VAL A 88 9.16 4.91 -1.65
CA VAL A 88 10.18 4.42 -2.58
C VAL A 88 10.10 5.08 -3.95
N SER A 89 8.93 5.59 -4.34
CA SER A 89 8.76 6.35 -5.58
C SER A 89 9.28 7.79 -5.49
N PHE A 90 9.52 8.29 -4.28
CA PHE A 90 10.02 9.63 -3.99
C PHE A 90 11.20 9.53 -3.00
N PRO A 91 12.35 8.95 -3.43
CA PRO A 91 13.42 8.57 -2.50
C PRO A 91 14.07 9.74 -1.75
N ASP A 92 13.97 10.95 -2.27
CA ASP A 92 14.59 12.13 -1.65
C ASP A 92 13.61 12.97 -0.82
N LEU A 93 12.38 12.48 -0.62
CA LEU A 93 11.33 13.23 0.03
C LEU A 93 10.88 12.54 1.32
N GLU A 94 10.91 13.29 2.42
CA GLU A 94 10.29 12.87 3.69
C GLU A 94 9.36 13.98 4.14
N LEU A 95 8.14 13.62 4.54
CA LEU A 95 7.13 14.57 4.98
C LEU A 95 6.45 14.07 6.25
N THR A 96 6.05 14.99 7.11
CA THR A 96 5.23 14.67 8.27
C THR A 96 3.76 14.72 7.84
N ILE A 97 3.08 13.60 7.94
CA ILE A 97 1.68 13.45 7.53
C ILE A 97 0.85 13.05 8.76
N THR A 98 -0.27 13.72 8.96
CA THR A 98 -1.22 13.36 10.03
C THR A 98 -2.20 12.32 9.51
N ARG A 99 -2.29 11.19 10.20
CA ARG A 99 -3.18 10.08 9.84
C ARG A 99 -3.82 9.48 11.08
N PRO A 100 -5.02 8.88 10.94
CA PRO A 100 -5.54 8.02 12.00
C PRO A 100 -4.53 6.92 12.35
N ASN A 101 -4.27 6.72 13.64
CA ASN A 101 -3.26 5.74 14.08
C ASN A 101 -3.82 4.34 14.32
N SER A 102 -5.13 4.16 14.14
CA SER A 102 -5.77 2.85 14.22
C SER A 102 -6.91 2.79 13.21
N ILE A 103 -6.89 1.79 12.36
CA ILE A 103 -7.89 1.61 11.30
C ILE A 103 -8.34 0.15 11.24
N ILE A 104 -9.51 -0.06 10.66
CA ILE A 104 -9.97 -1.38 10.26
C ILE A 104 -9.80 -1.45 8.74
N GLY A 105 -8.85 -2.26 8.29
CA GLY A 105 -8.62 -2.51 6.88
C GLY A 105 -9.33 -3.76 6.42
N THR A 106 -9.98 -3.69 5.28
CA THR A 106 -10.70 -4.81 4.67
C THR A 106 -10.12 -5.08 3.30
N PHE A 107 -9.83 -6.32 3.01
CA PHE A 107 -9.20 -6.71 1.76
C PHE A 107 -9.49 -8.18 1.42
N THR A 108 -9.29 -8.53 0.17
CA THR A 108 -9.34 -9.92 -0.28
C THR A 108 -7.91 -10.46 -0.33
N ASN A 109 -7.68 -11.65 0.23
CA ASN A 109 -6.37 -12.29 0.18
C ASN A 109 -6.18 -13.11 -1.12
N LEU A 110 -5.02 -13.73 -1.28
CA LEU A 110 -4.72 -14.52 -2.48
C LEU A 110 -5.56 -15.78 -2.62
N GLU A 111 -6.18 -16.25 -1.55
CA GLU A 111 -7.13 -17.38 -1.59
C GLU A 111 -8.55 -16.92 -1.96
N GLY A 112 -8.75 -15.62 -2.19
CA GLY A 112 -10.05 -15.09 -2.56
C GLY A 112 -10.99 -14.83 -1.38
N VAL A 113 -10.46 -14.85 -0.15
CA VAL A 113 -11.25 -14.62 1.06
C VAL A 113 -11.21 -13.15 1.43
N ARG A 114 -12.39 -12.53 1.60
CA ARG A 114 -12.51 -11.16 2.11
C ARG A 114 -12.42 -11.18 3.62
N LYS A 115 -11.53 -10.36 4.17
CA LYS A 115 -11.28 -10.32 5.61
C LYS A 115 -10.98 -8.90 6.07
N SER A 116 -11.22 -8.65 7.36
CA SER A 116 -10.93 -7.37 7.99
C SER A 116 -9.97 -7.60 9.15
N SER A 117 -9.08 -6.63 9.36
CA SER A 117 -8.13 -6.64 10.46
C SER A 117 -7.94 -5.23 10.98
N THR A 118 -7.58 -5.11 12.26
CA THR A 118 -7.19 -3.84 12.83
C THR A 118 -5.69 -3.63 12.61
N PHE A 119 -5.34 -2.49 12.04
CA PHE A 119 -3.96 -2.06 11.85
C PHE A 119 -3.70 -0.85 12.73
N MET A 120 -2.56 -0.83 13.42
CA MET A 120 -2.21 0.21 14.38
C MET A 120 -0.81 0.75 14.12
N GLY A 121 -0.58 2.01 14.49
CA GLY A 121 0.75 2.62 14.39
C GLY A 121 1.29 2.63 12.96
N VAL A 122 2.54 2.20 12.79
CA VAL A 122 3.21 2.19 11.49
C VAL A 122 2.47 1.35 10.45
N TRP A 123 1.76 0.30 10.88
CA TRP A 123 1.00 -0.55 9.95
C TRP A 123 -0.29 0.13 9.49
N ALA A 124 -0.93 0.93 10.36
CA ALA A 124 -2.04 1.79 9.95
C ALA A 124 -1.57 2.85 8.96
N GLN A 125 -0.42 3.46 9.22
CA GLN A 125 0.22 4.40 8.31
C GLN A 125 0.48 3.77 6.94
N ALA A 126 1.15 2.61 6.92
CA ALA A 126 1.49 1.91 5.68
C ALA A 126 0.25 1.54 4.88
N PHE A 127 -0.76 0.98 5.52
CA PHE A 127 -2.00 0.60 4.86
C PHE A 127 -2.66 1.80 4.16
N GLN A 128 -2.76 2.92 4.86
CA GLN A 128 -3.37 4.14 4.31
C GLN A 128 -2.53 4.73 3.16
N HIS A 129 -1.21 4.76 3.31
CA HIS A 129 -0.30 5.27 2.29
C HIS A 129 -0.44 4.48 0.99
N GLU A 130 -0.49 3.15 1.08
CA GLU A 130 -0.63 2.30 -0.11
C GLU A 130 -2.05 2.40 -0.70
N CYS A 131 -3.09 2.50 0.12
CA CYS A 131 -4.44 2.76 -0.39
C CYS A 131 -4.52 4.09 -1.15
N ASP A 132 -3.81 5.11 -0.68
CA ASP A 132 -3.73 6.38 -1.40
C ASP A 132 -3.18 6.17 -2.81
N HIS A 133 -2.09 5.41 -2.95
CA HIS A 133 -1.54 5.08 -4.27
C HIS A 133 -2.56 4.42 -5.19
N LEU A 134 -3.37 3.52 -4.65
CA LEU A 134 -4.42 2.84 -5.44
C LEU A 134 -5.52 3.80 -5.89
N ASN A 135 -5.68 4.91 -5.18
CA ASN A 135 -6.63 5.97 -5.51
C ASN A 135 -5.99 7.14 -6.28
N GLY A 136 -4.77 6.96 -6.75
CA GLY A 136 -4.06 7.98 -7.52
C GLY A 136 -3.57 9.16 -6.69
N VAL A 137 -3.41 8.95 -5.38
CA VAL A 137 -2.95 9.98 -4.44
C VAL A 137 -1.54 9.67 -3.98
N THR A 138 -0.64 10.62 -4.11
CA THR A 138 0.71 10.53 -3.58
C THR A 138 0.86 11.45 -2.37
N PHE A 139 1.71 11.05 -1.41
CA PHE A 139 1.79 11.73 -0.11
C PHE A 139 2.25 13.19 -0.20
N ASP A 140 2.96 13.57 -1.27
CA ASP A 140 3.41 14.93 -1.50
C ASP A 140 2.26 15.90 -1.81
N THR A 141 1.05 15.39 -2.05
CA THR A 141 -0.15 16.19 -2.32
C THR A 141 -1.07 16.36 -1.11
N LEU A 142 -0.72 15.74 0.00
CA LEU A 142 -1.53 15.77 1.22
C LEU A 142 -1.27 17.03 2.07
#